data_f9c955ee54c92c42804af2b298139bf5
#
_entry.id   f9c955ee54c92c42804af2b298139bf5
#
_cell.length_a   1.000
_cell.length_b   1.000
_cell.length_c   1.000
_cell.angle_alpha   90.00
_cell.angle_beta   90.00
_cell.angle_gamma   90.00
#
_symmetry.space_group_name_H-M   'P 1'
#
loop_
_entity.id
_entity.type
_entity.pdbx_description
1 polymer ?
#
loop_
_entity_poly.entity_id
_entity_poly.type
_entity_poly.pdbx_seq_one_letter_code
_entity_poly.pdbx_strand_id
1 'polypeptide(L)' 'MILAIDIGNTTVALGGIRDGRVCFVARMDTVRTRTAAEYRVEMDKIFAHRRHPERPMRFEGAVLTSVV' A
#
# COMPACT_ATOMS: atom_id res chain seq x y z
N MET A 1 -9.16 7.06 -5.56
CA MET A 1 -7.70 6.86 -5.38
C MET A 1 -7.32 5.48 -5.87
N ILE A 2 -6.21 5.37 -6.53
CA ILE A 2 -5.65 4.09 -6.97
C ILE A 2 -4.52 3.70 -6.05
N LEU A 3 -4.53 2.46 -5.58
CA LEU A 3 -3.44 1.90 -4.79
C LEU A 3 -2.40 1.30 -5.72
N ALA A 4 -1.17 1.81 -5.66
CA ALA A 4 -0.05 1.22 -6.36
C ALA A 4 0.80 0.43 -5.37
N ILE A 5 1.10 -0.81 -5.71
CA ILE A 5 1.89 -1.73 -4.89
C ILE A 5 3.07 -2.21 -5.73
N ASP A 6 4.27 -1.98 -5.23
CA ASP A 6 5.50 -2.42 -5.89
C ASP A 6 6.25 -3.38 -4.96
N ILE A 7 6.29 -4.65 -5.35
CA ILE A 7 6.89 -5.71 -4.54
C ILE A 7 8.33 -5.96 -5.00
N GLY A 8 9.28 -5.57 -4.17
CA GLY A 8 10.68 -5.86 -4.36
C GLY A 8 11.16 -7.02 -3.50
N ASN A 9 12.43 -7.38 -3.64
CA ASN A 9 13.04 -8.47 -2.86
C ASN A 9 13.14 -8.16 -1.37
N THR A 10 13.31 -6.89 -1.02
CA THR A 10 13.53 -6.47 0.36
C THR A 10 12.43 -5.55 0.88
N THR A 11 11.75 -4.83 0.00
CA THR A 11 10.80 -3.79 0.38
C THR A 11 9.56 -3.86 -0.52
N VAL A 12 8.40 -3.68 0.10
CA VAL A 12 7.14 -3.44 -0.60
C VAL A 12 6.84 -1.95 -0.48
N ALA A 13 6.73 -1.27 -1.61
CA ALA A 13 6.35 0.13 -1.65
C ALA A 13 4.85 0.26 -1.96
N LEU A 14 4.19 1.13 -1.23
CA LEU A 14 2.77 1.44 -1.40
C LEU A 14 2.62 2.91 -1.77
N GLY A 15 1.74 3.20 -2.69
CA GLY A 15 1.42 4.57 -3.06
C GLY A 15 -0.06 4.76 -3.32
N GLY A 16 -0.58 5.92 -2.94
CA GLY A 16 -1.94 6.33 -3.29
C GLY A 16 -1.87 7.38 -4.38
N ILE A 17 -2.60 7.17 -5.47
CA ILE A 17 -2.60 8.07 -6.63
C ILE A 17 -4.02 8.56 -6.87
N ARG A 18 -4.16 9.88 -6.97
CA ARG A 18 -5.43 10.54 -7.29
C ARG A 18 -5.17 11.65 -8.31
N ASP A 19 -5.90 11.62 -9.42
CA ASP A 19 -5.80 12.63 -10.47
C ASP A 19 -4.35 12.82 -10.98
N GLY A 20 -3.63 11.70 -11.14
CA GLY A 20 -2.24 11.72 -11.59
C GLY A 20 -1.23 12.18 -10.55
N ARG A 21 -1.64 12.38 -9.30
CA ARG A 21 -0.78 12.84 -8.22
C ARG A 21 -0.58 11.76 -7.17
N VAL A 22 0.63 11.63 -6.68
CA VAL A 22 0.95 10.75 -5.56
C VAL A 22 0.51 11.44 -4.27
N CYS A 23 -0.49 10.86 -3.60
CA CYS A 23 -1.04 11.41 -2.37
C CYS A 23 -0.27 10.96 -1.14
N PHE A 24 0.26 9.73 -1.17
CA PHE A 24 1.12 9.23 -0.11
C PHE A 24 2.04 8.13 -0.66
N VAL A 25 3.13 7.91 0.03
CA VAL A 25 4.04 6.78 -0.19
C VAL A 25 4.34 6.16 1.16
N ALA A 26 4.33 4.84 1.22
CA ALA A 26 4.70 4.08 2.41
C ALA A 26 5.51 2.86 1.99
N ARG A 27 6.26 2.30 2.93
CA ARG A 27 7.06 1.10 2.70
C ARG A 27 6.92 0.15 3.86
N MET A 28 7.02 -1.14 3.55
CA MET A 28 7.11 -2.19 4.54
C MET A 28 8.14 -3.23 4.07
N ASP A 29 8.66 -4.02 4.99
CA ASP A 29 9.64 -5.04 4.66
C ASP A 29 8.99 -6.19 3.90
N THR A 30 9.70 -6.72 2.92
CA THR A 30 9.32 -7.97 2.27
C THR A 30 9.73 -9.12 3.16
N VAL A 31 8.75 -9.87 3.65
CA VAL A 31 8.97 -11.07 4.47
C VAL A 31 8.35 -12.25 3.73
N ARG A 32 9.19 -13.14 3.20
CA ARG A 32 8.75 -14.23 2.33
C ARG A 32 7.88 -15.27 3.01
N THR A 33 8.01 -15.40 4.33
CA THR A 33 7.19 -16.33 5.13
C THR A 33 5.86 -15.73 5.54
N ARG A 34 5.63 -14.44 5.29
CA ARG A 34 4.39 -13.76 5.64
C ARG A 34 3.28 -14.17 4.68
N THR A 35 2.12 -14.49 5.23
CA THR A 35 0.93 -14.81 4.42
C THR A 35 0.28 -13.54 3.86
N ALA A 36 -0.63 -13.71 2.90
CA ALA A 36 -1.42 -12.60 2.37
C ALA A 36 -2.21 -11.89 3.47
N ALA A 37 -2.79 -12.65 4.40
CA ALA A 37 -3.52 -12.09 5.54
C ALA A 37 -2.60 -11.25 6.45
N GLU A 38 -1.38 -11.69 6.67
CA GLU A 38 -0.40 -10.95 7.48
C GLU A 38 0.03 -9.66 6.79
N TYR A 39 0.23 -9.67 5.46
CA TYR A 39 0.50 -8.44 4.69
C TYR A 39 -0.67 -7.47 4.77
N ARG A 40 -1.90 -7.98 4.70
CA ARG A 40 -3.09 -7.15 4.82
C ARG A 40 -3.14 -6.43 6.15
N VAL A 41 -2.82 -7.13 7.25
CA VAL A 41 -2.77 -6.52 8.59
C VAL A 41 -1.74 -5.40 8.63
N GLU A 42 -0.55 -5.60 8.06
CA GLU A 42 0.48 -4.57 8.01
C GLU A 42 0.05 -3.36 7.17
N MET A 43 -0.59 -3.61 6.03
CA MET A 43 -1.12 -2.54 5.18
C MET A 43 -2.21 -1.75 5.90
N ASP A 44 -3.11 -2.42 6.60
CA ASP A 44 -4.17 -1.76 7.36
C ASP A 44 -3.62 -0.84 8.45
N LYS A 45 -2.54 -1.23 9.11
CA LYS A 45 -1.84 -0.37 10.08
C LYS A 45 -1.31 0.90 9.42
N ILE A 46 -0.70 0.76 8.25
CA ILE A 46 -0.17 1.90 7.49
C ILE A 46 -1.30 2.84 7.08
N PHE A 47 -2.40 2.31 6.57
CA PHE A 47 -3.54 3.11 6.15
C PHE A 47 -4.21 3.80 7.34
N ALA A 48 -4.29 3.15 8.49
CA ALA A 48 -4.86 3.73 9.70
C ALA A 48 -4.11 4.99 10.14
N HIS A 49 -2.79 5.00 10.02
CA HIS A 49 -1.96 6.18 10.33
C HIS A 49 -2.14 7.34 9.37
N ARG A 50 -2.58 7.07 8.15
CA ARG A 50 -2.73 8.08 7.09
C ARG A 50 -4.16 8.51 6.88
N ARG A 51 -5.11 7.85 7.55
CA ARG A 51 -6.52 8.14 7.38
C ARG A 51 -6.89 9.43 8.11
N HIS A 52 -7.51 10.35 7.38
CA HIS A 52 -8.10 11.53 7.98
C HIS A 52 -9.54 11.19 8.42
N PRO A 53 -9.99 11.61 9.64
CA PRO A 53 -11.34 11.30 10.13
C PRO A 53 -12.46 11.74 9.18
N GLU A 54 -12.28 12.88 8.50
CA GLU A 54 -13.28 13.45 7.61
C GLU A 54 -13.10 13.02 6.14
N ARG A 55 -12.02 12.31 5.84
CA ARG A 55 -11.69 11.86 4.47
C ARG A 55 -11.24 10.43 4.48
N PRO A 56 -12.20 9.49 4.48
CA PRO A 56 -11.83 8.07 4.46
C PRO A 56 -11.02 7.74 3.22
N MET A 57 -9.99 6.93 3.40
CA MET A 57 -9.17 6.46 2.31
C MET A 57 -9.93 5.36 1.56
N ARG A 58 -10.25 5.60 0.30
CA ARG A 58 -10.96 4.66 -0.56
C ARG A 58 -10.18 4.40 -1.83
N PHE A 59 -10.03 3.13 -2.15
CA PHE A 59 -9.36 2.71 -3.38
C PHE A 59 -10.40 2.15 -4.36
N GLU A 60 -10.40 2.69 -5.56
CA GLU A 60 -11.28 2.26 -6.66
C GLU A 60 -10.63 1.14 -7.46
N GLY A 61 -9.34 0.95 -7.30
CA GLY A 61 -8.58 -0.06 -7.97
C GLY A 61 -7.16 -0.14 -7.44
N ALA A 62 -6.42 -1.13 -7.89
CA ALA A 62 -5.04 -1.31 -7.52
C ALA A 62 -4.20 -1.74 -8.71
N VAL A 63 -2.94 -1.30 -8.73
CA VAL A 63 -1.94 -1.73 -9.71
C VAL A 63 -0.82 -2.41 -8.92
N LEU A 64 -0.47 -3.61 -9.35
CA LEU A 64 0.55 -4.42 -8.69
C LEU A 64 1.71 -4.66 -9.66
N THR A 65 2.93 -4.37 -9.19
CA THR A 65 4.15 -4.75 -9.88
C THR A 65 4.99 -5.63 -8.98
N SER A 66 5.71 -6.56 -9.56
CA SER A 66 6.58 -7.47 -8.80
C SER A 66 7.83 -7.76 -9.60
N VAL A 67 8.98 -7.69 -8.92
CA VAL A 67 10.31 -8.00 -9.50
C VAL A 67 10.96 -9.19 -8.80
N VAL A 68 10.16 -9.99 -8.14
CA VAL A 68 10.63 -11.15 -7.37
C VAL A 68 10.48 -12.42 -8.19
#